data_1617a2a2ffc404695f316b6a26f9815b
#
_entry.id   1617a2a2ffc404695f316b6a26f9815b
#
_cell.length_a   1.000
_cell.length_b   1.000
_cell.length_c   1.000
_cell.angle_alpha   90.00
_cell.angle_beta   90.00
_cell.angle_gamma   90.00
#
_symmetry.space_group_name_H-M   'P 1'
#
loop_
_entity.id
_entity.type
_entity.pdbx_description
1 polymer ?
#
loop_
_entity_poly.entity_id
_entity_poly.type
_entity_poly.pdbx_seq_one_letter_code
_entity_poly.pdbx_strand_id
1 'polypeptide(L)' 'MRFQVTAIEFDFEDIDLMLQEEIYEDYIGTFWEADDGDDLVEEITSASGFCIKSIDYRHILK' A
#
# COMPACT_ATOMS: atom_id res chain seq x y z
N MET A 1 7.51 4.72 13.11
CA MET A 1 7.74 5.68 12.03
C MET A 1 6.47 5.85 11.22
N ARG A 2 6.29 7.03 10.65
CA ARG A 2 5.14 7.29 9.79
C ARG A 2 5.58 7.30 8.34
N PHE A 3 4.83 6.60 7.49
CA PHE A 3 5.09 6.55 6.06
C PHE A 3 3.87 7.01 5.29
N GLN A 4 4.10 7.59 4.13
CA GLN A 4 3.04 7.90 3.18
C GLN A 4 3.25 7.07 1.92
N VAL A 5 2.23 6.35 1.50
CA VAL A 5 2.26 5.57 0.26
C VAL A 5 2.14 6.54 -0.92
N THR A 6 3.15 6.56 -1.78
CA THR A 6 3.15 7.42 -2.96
C THR A 6 2.76 6.68 -4.22
N ALA A 7 3.03 5.38 -4.27
CA ALA A 7 2.57 4.51 -5.35
C ALA A 7 2.52 3.08 -4.82
N ILE A 8 1.61 2.29 -5.34
CA ILE A 8 1.48 0.89 -4.92
C ILE A 8 0.93 0.07 -6.09
N GLU A 9 1.42 -1.15 -6.21
CA GLU A 9 0.94 -2.11 -7.18
C GLU A 9 0.69 -3.42 -6.46
N PHE A 10 -0.55 -3.89 -6.50
CA PHE A 10 -0.94 -5.17 -5.91
C PHE A 10 -0.88 -6.28 -6.95
N ASP A 11 -0.67 -7.50 -6.48
CA ASP A 11 -0.73 -8.69 -7.31
C ASP A 11 -2.16 -9.21 -7.27
N PHE A 12 -2.99 -8.71 -8.20
CA PHE A 12 -4.39 -9.12 -8.29
C PHE A 12 -4.54 -10.34 -9.18
N GLU A 13 -5.41 -11.25 -8.76
CA GLU A 13 -5.84 -12.39 -9.58
C GLU A 13 -7.34 -12.24 -9.81
N ASP A 14 -7.77 -12.31 -11.07
CA ASP A 14 -9.19 -12.32 -11.46
C ASP A 14 -10.03 -11.15 -10.93
N ILE A 15 -9.43 -9.97 -10.77
CA ILE A 15 -10.13 -8.77 -10.34
C ILE A 15 -10.29 -7.82 -11.51
N ASP A 16 -11.50 -7.26 -11.65
CA ASP A 16 -11.84 -6.28 -12.66
C ASP A 16 -10.92 -5.05 -12.55
N LEU A 17 -10.49 -4.51 -13.70
CA LEU A 17 -9.63 -3.33 -13.75
C LEU A 17 -10.24 -2.12 -13.02
N MET A 18 -11.54 -1.94 -13.10
CA MET A 18 -12.21 -0.83 -12.40
C MET A 18 -12.07 -0.96 -10.89
N LEU A 19 -12.21 -2.18 -10.37
CA LEU A 19 -12.03 -2.43 -8.94
C LEU A 19 -10.57 -2.25 -8.53
N GLN A 20 -9.63 -2.62 -9.39
CA GLN A 20 -8.21 -2.40 -9.12
C GLN A 20 -7.91 -0.91 -8.96
N GLU A 21 -8.45 -0.07 -9.84
CA GLU A 21 -8.24 1.38 -9.76
C GLU A 21 -8.82 1.97 -8.48
N GLU A 22 -9.99 1.53 -8.07
CA GLU A 22 -10.61 1.97 -6.82
C GLU A 22 -9.74 1.59 -5.61
N ILE A 23 -9.21 0.38 -5.61
CA ILE A 23 -8.33 -0.08 -4.52
C ILE A 23 -7.07 0.76 -4.47
N TYR A 24 -6.43 1.03 -5.61
CA TYR A 24 -5.25 1.88 -5.66
C TYR A 24 -5.53 3.28 -5.10
N GLU A 25 -6.65 3.87 -5.45
CA GLU A 25 -7.03 5.19 -4.94
C GLU A 25 -7.21 5.19 -3.42
N ASP A 26 -7.69 4.09 -2.85
CA ASP A 26 -7.87 3.97 -1.42
C ASP A 26 -6.55 3.95 -0.66
N TYR A 27 -5.46 3.52 -1.29
CA TYR A 27 -4.17 3.36 -0.62
C TYR A 27 -3.16 4.43 -0.97
N ILE A 28 -3.16 4.94 -2.21
CA ILE A 28 -2.23 5.99 -2.62
C ILE A 28 -2.51 7.28 -1.85
N GLY A 29 -1.47 7.84 -1.26
CA GLY A 29 -1.55 9.06 -0.46
C GLY A 29 -1.90 8.82 1.01
N THR A 30 -2.16 7.58 1.41
CA THR A 30 -2.50 7.27 2.80
C THR A 30 -1.25 7.23 3.68
N PHE A 31 -1.46 7.50 4.98
CA PHE A 31 -0.40 7.47 5.98
C PHE A 31 -0.50 6.20 6.81
N TRP A 32 0.65 5.62 7.13
CA TRP A 32 0.73 4.38 7.89
C TRP A 32 1.81 4.48 8.95
N GLU A 33 1.56 3.86 10.10
CA GLU A 33 2.56 3.68 11.15
C GLU A 33 3.17 2.29 11.01
N ALA A 34 4.49 2.23 10.94
CA ALA A 34 5.24 0.97 10.83
C ALA A 34 6.66 1.19 11.34
N ASP A 35 7.35 0.11 11.68
CA ASP A 35 8.72 0.20 12.18
C ASP A 35 9.73 0.43 11.04
N ASP A 36 9.44 -0.14 9.88
CA ASP A 36 10.27 0.00 8.67
C ASP A 36 9.45 -0.30 7.43
N GLY A 37 10.10 -0.30 6.26
CA GLY A 37 9.42 -0.57 5.00
C GLY A 37 8.83 -1.97 4.91
N ASP A 38 9.51 -2.98 5.45
CA ASP A 38 9.01 -4.35 5.46
C ASP A 38 7.75 -4.47 6.32
N ASP A 39 7.75 -3.84 7.47
CA ASP A 39 6.60 -3.80 8.35
C ASP A 39 5.43 -3.06 7.70
N LEU A 40 5.71 -1.97 6.98
CA LEU A 40 4.70 -1.25 6.23
C LEU A 40 4.01 -2.14 5.21
N VAL A 41 4.77 -2.94 4.47
CA VAL A 41 4.24 -3.88 3.48
C VAL A 41 3.33 -4.90 4.16
N GLU A 42 3.75 -5.45 5.29
CA GLU A 42 2.93 -6.40 6.06
C GLU A 42 1.62 -5.79 6.55
N GLU A 43 1.69 -4.56 7.05
CA GLU A 43 0.50 -3.85 7.53
C GLU A 43 -0.51 -3.64 6.40
N ILE A 44 -0.06 -3.20 5.24
CA ILE A 44 -0.93 -2.97 4.09
C ILE A 44 -1.47 -4.29 3.55
N THR A 45 -0.64 -5.32 3.49
CA THR A 45 -1.08 -6.65 3.04
C THR A 45 -2.18 -7.19 3.95
N SER A 46 -2.02 -7.06 5.26
CA SER A 46 -3.04 -7.48 6.22
C SER A 46 -4.33 -6.69 6.09
N ALA A 47 -4.22 -5.39 5.89
CA ALA A 47 -5.38 -4.51 5.79
C ALA A 47 -6.16 -4.71 4.49
N SER A 48 -5.45 -4.89 3.37
CA SER A 48 -6.06 -5.02 2.06
C SER A 48 -6.51 -6.44 1.73
N GLY A 49 -5.79 -7.42 2.26
CA GLY A 49 -5.99 -8.82 1.89
C GLY A 49 -5.33 -9.22 0.58
N PHE A 50 -4.54 -8.32 -0.03
CA PHE A 50 -3.85 -8.58 -1.29
C PHE A 50 -2.35 -8.53 -1.10
N CYS A 51 -1.64 -9.34 -1.88
CA CYS A 51 -0.18 -9.28 -1.92
C CYS A 51 0.27 -8.05 -2.67
N ILE A 52 1.32 -7.40 -2.19
CA ILE A 52 1.90 -6.24 -2.83
C ILE A 52 2.97 -6.69 -3.80
N LYS A 53 2.85 -6.27 -5.06
CA LYS A 53 3.83 -6.53 -6.10
C LYS A 53 4.96 -5.52 -6.07
N SER A 54 4.63 -4.25 -5.91
CA SER A 54 5.61 -3.19 -5.70
C SER A 54 4.97 -2.06 -4.91
N ILE A 55 5.80 -1.28 -4.22
CA ILE A 55 5.32 -0.14 -3.45
C ILE A 55 6.40 0.93 -3.42
N ASP A 56 5.98 2.18 -3.57
CA ASP A 56 6.80 3.35 -3.29
C ASP A 56 6.17 4.11 -2.12
N TYR A 57 7.00 4.53 -1.22
CA TYR A 57 6.57 5.27 -0.04
C TYR A 57 7.66 6.24 0.36
N ARG A 58 7.29 7.19 1.19
CA ARG A 58 8.27 8.10 1.78
C ARG A 58 8.12 8.10 3.29
N HIS A 59 9.25 8.26 3.98
CA HIS A 59 9.27 8.39 5.43
C HIS A 59 8.91 9.83 5.80
N ILE A 60 7.88 9.99 6.62
CA ILE A 60 7.45 11.30 7.08
C ILE A 60 8.26 11.65 8.31
N LEU A 61 9.13 12.63 8.17
CA LEU A 61 9.93 13.16 9.26
C LEU A 61 9.16 14.28 9.96
N LYS A 62 9.26 14.28 11.25
CA LYS A 62 8.55 15.26 12.03
C LYS A 62 9.48 16.03 12.95
#